data_04c446c81741f9fc15cb2e101caa1794
#
_entry.id   04c446c81741f9fc15cb2e101caa1794
#
_cell.length_a   1.000
_cell.length_b   1.000
_cell.length_c   1.000
_cell.angle_alpha   90.00
_cell.angle_beta   90.00
_cell.angle_gamma   90.00
#
_symmetry.space_group_name_H-M   'P 1'
#
loop_
_entity.id
_entity.type
_entity.pdbx_description
1 polymer ?
#
loop_
_entity_poly.entity_id
_entity_poly.type
_entity_poly.pdbx_seq_one_letter_code
_entity_poly.pdbx_strand_id
1 'polypeptide(L)'
;MDILVTGRHIQVSERFRAHLDDRLAKVAQMAPKVSRVDVVVTHERTARNSEFVELTCRDRGSIVRAEAASEDKYNALDQAVEKLLERLRRVNGRRRAAVRAGRPDVGLAAVAAAPAREEAQAAPVEAPPD
;
A
#
# COMPACT_ATOMS: atom_id res chain seq x y z
N MET A 1 -3.91 -1.37 -14.39
CA MET A 1 -3.50 -0.78 -13.10
C MET A 1 -2.30 0.12 -13.33
N ASP A 2 -2.43 1.36 -12.94
CA ASP A 2 -1.33 2.31 -13.09
C ASP A 2 -0.45 2.28 -11.84
N ILE A 3 0.84 2.32 -12.03
CA ILE A 3 1.79 2.31 -10.93
C ILE A 3 2.63 3.56 -11.02
N LEU A 4 2.57 4.39 -9.98
CA LEU A 4 3.36 5.61 -9.92
C LEU A 4 4.38 5.44 -8.81
N VAL A 5 5.66 5.59 -9.13
CA VAL A 5 6.74 5.38 -8.16
C VAL A 5 7.44 6.70 -7.91
N THR A 6 7.62 7.04 -6.66
CA THR A 6 8.33 8.24 -6.26
C THR A 6 9.43 7.86 -5.28
N GLY A 7 10.64 8.35 -5.53
CA GLY A 7 11.75 8.14 -4.60
C GLY A 7 12.05 9.41 -3.85
N ARG A 8 12.27 9.29 -2.54
CA ARG A 8 12.65 10.43 -1.71
C ARG A 8 14.01 10.14 -1.13
N HIS A 9 14.97 10.97 -1.47
CA HIS A 9 16.36 10.81 -1.04
C HIS A 9 16.95 9.48 -1.54
N ILE A 10 16.42 8.97 -2.65
CA ILE A 10 16.89 7.72 -3.21
C ILE A 10 16.48 7.68 -4.68
N GLN A 11 17.29 7.07 -5.51
CA GLN A 11 16.94 6.85 -6.90
C GLN A 11 16.36 5.47 -7.02
N VAL A 12 15.25 5.36 -7.75
CA VAL A 12 14.61 4.08 -7.98
C VAL A 12 15.27 3.44 -9.18
N SER A 13 16.03 2.36 -8.97
CA SER A 13 16.72 1.69 -10.05
C SER A 13 15.75 0.85 -10.87
N GLU A 14 16.17 0.47 -12.07
CA GLU A 14 15.36 -0.39 -12.91
C GLU A 14 15.17 -1.76 -12.27
N ARG A 15 16.18 -2.21 -11.56
CA ARG A 15 16.10 -3.48 -10.87
C ARG A 15 15.03 -3.45 -9.78
N PHE A 16 15.02 -2.38 -9.02
CA PHE A 16 14.00 -2.22 -7.98
C PHE A 16 12.63 -2.09 -8.61
N ARG A 17 12.54 -1.37 -9.73
CA ARG A 17 11.28 -1.20 -10.43
C ARG A 17 10.75 -2.53 -10.93
N ALA A 18 11.63 -3.40 -11.44
CA ALA A 18 11.22 -4.71 -11.91
C ALA A 18 10.70 -5.57 -10.76
N HIS A 19 11.36 -5.48 -9.62
CA HIS A 19 10.92 -6.21 -8.43
C HIS A 19 9.55 -5.70 -7.97
N LEU A 20 9.38 -4.39 -8.02
CA LEU A 20 8.14 -3.75 -7.65
C LEU A 20 7.01 -4.22 -8.58
N ASP A 21 7.25 -4.22 -9.87
CA ASP A 21 6.23 -4.64 -10.83
C ASP A 21 5.83 -6.09 -10.60
N ASP A 22 6.81 -6.94 -10.32
CA ASP A 22 6.55 -8.34 -10.06
C ASP A 22 5.68 -8.52 -8.81
N ARG A 23 6.00 -7.79 -7.76
CA ARG A 23 5.24 -7.91 -6.52
C ARG A 23 3.84 -7.33 -6.64
N LEU A 24 3.71 -6.21 -7.36
CA LEU A 24 2.41 -5.60 -7.53
C LEU A 24 1.51 -6.37 -8.49
N ALA A 25 2.06 -7.27 -9.27
CA ALA A 25 1.24 -8.14 -10.11
C ALA A 25 0.29 -8.96 -9.25
N LYS A 26 0.71 -9.33 -8.04
CA LYS A 26 -0.15 -10.07 -7.13
C LYS A 26 -1.34 -9.23 -6.66
N VAL A 27 -1.12 -7.95 -6.51
CA VAL A 27 -2.19 -7.04 -6.13
C VAL A 27 -3.23 -6.98 -7.24
N ALA A 28 -2.77 -6.91 -8.49
CA ALA A 28 -3.68 -6.88 -9.63
C ALA A 28 -4.51 -8.16 -9.72
N GLN A 29 -3.90 -9.30 -9.39
CA GLN A 29 -4.62 -10.56 -9.43
C GLN A 29 -5.67 -10.63 -8.33
N MET A 30 -5.33 -10.18 -7.15
CA MET A 30 -6.26 -10.26 -6.03
C MET A 30 -7.36 -9.21 -6.12
N ALA A 31 -7.04 -8.04 -6.61
CA ALA A 31 -7.97 -6.93 -6.66
C ALA A 31 -7.99 -6.33 -8.06
N PRO A 32 -8.66 -6.99 -8.99
CA PRO A 32 -8.66 -6.53 -10.39
C PRO A 32 -9.33 -5.17 -10.60
N LYS A 33 -10.04 -4.69 -9.61
CA LYS A 33 -10.69 -3.38 -9.72
C LYS A 33 -9.79 -2.24 -9.27
N VAL A 34 -8.59 -2.54 -8.83
CA VAL A 34 -7.64 -1.51 -8.44
C VAL A 34 -7.22 -0.76 -9.69
N SER A 35 -7.36 0.57 -9.66
CA SER A 35 -7.02 1.39 -10.82
C SER A 35 -5.61 1.94 -10.73
N ARG A 36 -5.11 2.16 -9.53
CA ARG A 36 -3.83 2.84 -9.36
C ARG A 36 -3.18 2.48 -8.03
N VAL A 37 -1.86 2.33 -8.07
CA VAL A 37 -1.06 2.15 -6.86
C VAL A 37 0.03 3.20 -6.87
N ASP A 38 0.09 4.02 -5.83
CA ASP A 38 1.15 4.99 -5.65
C ASP A 38 2.18 4.39 -4.71
N VAL A 39 3.43 4.41 -5.10
CA VAL A 39 4.52 3.85 -4.33
C VAL A 39 5.49 4.96 -3.97
N VAL A 40 5.76 5.14 -2.69
CA VAL A 40 6.75 6.11 -2.25
C VAL A 40 7.85 5.36 -1.51
N VAL A 41 9.07 5.49 -1.99
CA VAL A 41 10.23 4.85 -1.37
C VAL A 41 11.10 5.95 -0.80
N THR A 42 11.37 5.87 0.49
CA THR A 42 12.15 6.90 1.18
C THR A 42 13.39 6.28 1.80
N HIS A 43 14.52 6.94 1.66
CA HIS A 43 15.74 6.54 2.32
C HIS A 43 16.02 7.55 3.43
N GLU A 44 16.23 7.04 4.65
CA GLU A 44 16.49 7.88 5.81
C GLU A 44 17.80 7.47 6.41
N ARG A 45 18.84 8.28 6.20
CA ARG A 45 20.19 7.90 6.57
C ARG A 45 20.39 7.64 8.06
N THR A 46 19.68 8.37 8.88
CA THR A 46 19.91 8.27 10.32
C THR A 46 18.99 7.27 11.01
N ALA A 47 18.03 6.70 10.28
CA ALA A 47 17.11 5.78 10.90
C ALA A 47 17.70 4.38 10.93
N ARG A 48 17.32 3.61 11.94
CA ARG A 48 17.77 2.23 12.03
C ARG A 48 17.25 1.44 10.85
N ASN A 49 15.95 1.54 10.55
CA ASN A 49 15.38 0.97 9.35
C ASN A 49 15.40 2.08 8.32
N SER A 50 16.46 2.14 7.55
CA SER A 50 16.72 3.28 6.70
C SER A 50 15.83 3.34 5.46
N GLU A 51 15.20 2.22 5.09
CA GLU A 51 14.38 2.18 3.90
C GLU A 51 12.91 2.09 4.26
N PHE A 52 12.11 2.97 3.72
CA PHE A 52 10.70 3.05 4.05
C PHE A 52 9.90 3.01 2.76
N VAL A 53 8.92 2.11 2.70
CA VAL A 53 8.08 1.98 1.51
C VAL A 53 6.62 2.16 1.90
N GLU A 54 5.94 3.04 1.18
CA GLU A 54 4.54 3.31 1.42
C GLU A 54 3.77 3.03 0.14
N LEU A 55 2.71 2.25 0.25
CA LEU A 55 1.85 1.91 -0.88
C LEU A 55 0.45 2.46 -0.63
N THR A 56 -0.11 3.13 -1.62
CA THR A 56 -1.48 3.63 -1.56
C THR A 56 -2.22 3.09 -2.77
N CYS A 57 -3.24 2.30 -2.50
CA CYS A 57 -3.97 1.60 -3.53
C CYS A 57 -5.38 2.18 -3.63
N ARG A 58 -5.83 2.49 -4.84
CA ARG A 58 -7.17 3.02 -5.06
C ARG A 58 -8.02 1.96 -5.72
N ASP A 59 -9.11 1.60 -5.05
CA ASP A 59 -9.98 0.53 -5.49
C ASP A 59 -11.42 0.98 -5.34
N ARG A 60 -12.08 1.31 -6.44
CA ARG A 60 -13.50 1.66 -6.46
C ARG A 60 -13.86 2.75 -5.46
N GLY A 61 -13.07 3.79 -5.44
CA GLY A 61 -13.33 4.90 -4.52
C GLY A 61 -12.82 4.67 -3.12
N SER A 62 -12.39 3.47 -2.80
CA SER A 62 -11.77 3.19 -1.52
C SER A 62 -10.26 3.36 -1.65
N ILE A 63 -9.63 3.72 -0.55
CA ILE A 63 -8.18 3.85 -0.50
C ILE A 63 -7.65 2.91 0.56
N VAL A 64 -6.73 2.05 0.16
CA VAL A 64 -6.12 1.10 1.08
C VAL A 64 -4.62 1.37 1.09
N ARG A 65 -4.06 1.53 2.27
CA ARG A 65 -2.65 1.85 2.43
C ARG A 65 -1.92 0.78 3.18
N ALA A 66 -0.62 0.68 2.91
CA ALA A 66 0.26 -0.19 3.66
C ALA A 66 1.65 0.40 3.62
N GLU A 67 2.41 0.21 4.69
CA GLU A 67 3.76 0.72 4.74
C GLU A 67 4.62 -0.20 5.57
N ALA A 68 5.92 -0.18 5.30
CA ALA A 68 6.87 -0.98 6.02
C ALA A 68 8.23 -0.32 5.95
N ALA A 69 9.06 -0.59 6.95
CA ALA A 69 10.41 -0.09 7.00
C ALA A 69 11.37 -1.23 7.25
N SER A 70 12.56 -1.15 6.70
CA SER A 70 13.56 -2.19 6.86
C SER A 70 14.92 -1.59 6.54
N GLU A 71 15.97 -2.32 6.80
CA GLU A 71 17.31 -1.91 6.42
C GLU A 71 17.53 -2.11 4.92
N ASP A 72 16.72 -2.96 4.29
CA ASP A 72 16.83 -3.28 2.88
C ASP A 72 15.53 -2.88 2.18
N LYS A 73 15.63 -2.09 1.13
CA LYS A 73 14.44 -1.59 0.44
C LYS A 73 13.62 -2.70 -0.22
N TYR A 74 14.27 -3.78 -0.65
CA TYR A 74 13.51 -4.89 -1.24
C TYR A 74 12.69 -5.58 -0.17
N ASN A 75 13.25 -5.74 1.02
CA ASN A 75 12.53 -6.34 2.12
C ASN A 75 11.39 -5.42 2.58
N ALA A 76 11.63 -4.12 2.63
CA ALA A 76 10.59 -3.17 2.99
C ALA A 76 9.43 -3.25 2.01
N LEU A 77 9.75 -3.34 0.73
CA LEU A 77 8.72 -3.45 -0.30
C LEU A 77 7.93 -4.74 -0.14
N ASP A 78 8.61 -5.86 0.07
CA ASP A 78 7.92 -7.14 0.22
C ASP A 78 6.97 -7.12 1.41
N GLN A 79 7.41 -6.55 2.52
CA GLN A 79 6.57 -6.44 3.70
C GLN A 79 5.37 -5.53 3.45
N ALA A 80 5.58 -4.41 2.77
CA ALA A 80 4.50 -3.49 2.47
C ALA A 80 3.46 -4.14 1.56
N VAL A 81 3.92 -4.90 0.56
CA VAL A 81 3.02 -5.57 -0.35
C VAL A 81 2.19 -6.63 0.39
N GLU A 82 2.81 -7.38 1.29
CA GLU A 82 2.07 -8.38 2.06
C GLU A 82 1.01 -7.74 2.93
N LYS A 83 1.33 -6.62 3.55
CA LYS A 83 0.35 -5.91 4.34
C LYS A 83 -0.78 -5.39 3.47
N LEU A 84 -0.45 -4.89 2.31
CA LEU A 84 -1.45 -4.38 1.39
C LEU A 84 -2.39 -5.49 0.94
N LEU A 85 -1.83 -6.66 0.60
CA LEU A 85 -2.65 -7.80 0.17
C LEU A 85 -3.59 -8.24 1.28
N GLU A 86 -3.11 -8.24 2.51
CA GLU A 86 -3.95 -8.62 3.63
C GLU A 86 -5.10 -7.63 3.82
N ARG A 87 -4.82 -6.36 3.72
CA ARG A 87 -5.85 -5.34 3.86
C ARG A 87 -6.86 -5.39 2.72
N LEU A 88 -6.39 -5.65 1.52
CA LEU A 88 -7.28 -5.81 0.38
C LEU A 88 -8.18 -7.03 0.55
N ARG A 89 -7.63 -8.10 1.13
CA ARG A 89 -8.40 -9.30 1.40
C ARG A 89 -9.54 -8.98 2.36
N ARG A 90 -9.28 -8.18 3.38
CA ARG A 90 -10.31 -7.78 4.33
C ARG A 90 -11.38 -6.94 3.66
N VAL A 91 -10.97 -5.98 2.83
CA VAL A 91 -11.91 -5.12 2.12
C VAL A 91 -12.78 -5.98 1.21
N ASN A 92 -12.19 -6.90 0.48
CA ASN A 92 -12.93 -7.78 -0.41
C ASN A 92 -13.89 -8.67 0.36
N GLY A 93 -13.46 -9.16 1.52
CA GLY A 93 -14.30 -9.98 2.36
C GLY A 93 -15.52 -9.22 2.87
N ARG A 94 -15.33 -7.98 3.28
CA ARG A 94 -16.43 -7.16 3.74
C ARG A 94 -17.36 -6.80 2.60
N ARG A 95 -16.81 -6.56 1.41
CA ARG A 95 -17.61 -6.28 0.24
C ARG A 95 -18.51 -7.45 -0.11
N ARG A 96 -17.96 -8.66 -0.07
CA ARG A 96 -18.74 -9.85 -0.33
C ARG A 96 -19.81 -10.07 0.73
N ALA A 97 -19.48 -9.81 1.99
CA ALA A 97 -20.44 -9.94 3.07
C ALA A 97 -21.57 -8.95 2.93
N ALA A 98 -21.24 -7.71 2.53
CA ALA A 98 -22.24 -6.67 2.33
C ALA A 98 -23.20 -7.05 1.21
N VAL A 99 -22.66 -7.58 0.13
CA VAL A 99 -23.49 -8.01 -1.00
C VAL A 99 -24.42 -9.14 -0.59
N ARG A 100 -23.89 -10.13 0.16
CA ARG A 100 -24.72 -11.24 0.63
C ARG A 100 -25.82 -10.77 1.55
N ALA A 101 -25.54 -9.73 2.33
CA ALA A 101 -26.54 -9.18 3.25
C ALA A 101 -27.49 -8.21 2.56
N GLY A 102 -27.31 -7.98 1.27
CA GLY A 102 -28.18 -7.06 0.56
C GLY A 102 -27.88 -5.61 0.81
N ARG A 103 -26.71 -5.29 1.32
CA ARG A 103 -26.34 -3.90 1.60
C ARG A 103 -25.59 -3.31 0.45
N PRO A 104 -25.71 -2.00 0.25
CA PRO A 104 -24.94 -1.33 -0.80
C PRO A 104 -23.48 -1.21 -0.37
N ASP A 105 -22.61 -1.03 -1.33
CA ASP A 105 -21.19 -0.90 -1.08
C ASP A 105 -20.82 0.37 -0.32
N VAL A 106 -21.77 1.23 -0.10
CA VAL A 106 -21.50 2.48 0.56
C VAL A 106 -20.79 2.30 1.89
N GLY A 107 -21.23 1.35 2.66
CA GLY A 107 -20.62 1.13 3.96
C GLY A 107 -19.20 0.66 3.86
N LEU A 108 -18.82 0.20 2.71
CA LEU A 108 -17.48 -0.27 2.48
C LEU A 108 -16.48 0.88 2.51
N ALA A 109 -16.86 2.00 1.97
CA ALA A 109 -15.95 3.14 1.95
C ALA A 109 -15.62 3.59 3.37
N ALA A 110 -16.60 3.58 4.23
CA ALA A 110 -16.38 3.97 5.61
C ALA A 110 -15.48 2.98 6.31
N VAL A 111 -15.63 1.72 5.99
CA VAL A 111 -14.82 0.69 6.61
C VAL A 111 -13.38 0.80 6.15
N ALA A 112 -13.17 1.07 4.89
CA ALA A 112 -11.82 1.19 4.37
C ALA A 112 -11.15 2.44 4.92
N ALA A 113 -11.90 3.46 5.19
CA ALA A 113 -11.33 4.69 5.69
C ALA A 113 -10.72 4.54 7.08
N ALA A 114 -11.33 3.75 7.91
CA ALA A 114 -10.82 3.58 9.26
C ALA A 114 -9.40 3.02 9.30
N PRO A 115 -9.12 1.92 8.62
CA PRO A 115 -7.75 1.43 8.60
C PRO A 115 -6.78 2.44 8.00
N ALA A 116 -7.22 3.14 7.00
CA ALA A 116 -6.37 4.12 6.37
C ALA A 116 -5.99 5.23 7.33
N ARG A 117 -6.91 5.62 8.18
CA ARG A 117 -6.60 6.65 9.15
C ARG A 117 -5.58 6.17 10.16
N GLU A 118 -5.69 4.94 10.58
CA GLU A 118 -4.74 4.40 11.51
C GLU A 118 -3.36 4.41 10.92
N GLU A 119 -3.27 4.08 9.67
CA GLU A 119 -1.99 4.11 9.04
C GLU A 119 -1.48 5.49 8.84
N ALA A 120 -2.33 6.41 8.56
CA ALA A 120 -1.91 7.79 8.43
C ALA A 120 -1.35 8.30 9.74
N GLN A 121 -1.81 7.76 10.83
CA GLN A 121 -1.25 8.16 12.10
C GLN A 121 0.13 7.59 12.30
N ALA A 122 0.36 6.42 11.80
CA ALA A 122 1.66 5.83 11.92
C ALA A 122 2.62 6.46 10.95
N ALA A 123 2.16 6.72 9.79
CA ALA A 123 3.03 7.25 8.78
C ALA A 123 3.68 8.54 9.15
N PRO A 124 2.94 9.46 9.67
CA PRO A 124 3.55 10.74 9.98
C PRO A 124 4.73 10.61 10.85
N VAL A 125 4.70 9.63 11.58
CA VAL A 125 5.78 9.48 12.50
C VAL A 125 7.06 9.46 11.83
N GLU A 126 7.11 8.90 10.72
CA GLU A 126 8.31 8.77 10.16
C GLU A 126 8.52 9.80 9.31
N ALA A 127 7.64 10.16 8.78
CA ALA A 127 7.81 11.12 7.86
C ALA A 127 8.85 12.01 8.24
N PRO A 128 9.14 12.06 8.90
CA PRO A 128 10.00 12.81 9.30
C PRO A 128 11.07 13.14 8.74
N PRO A 129 11.61 12.80 8.82
CA PRO A 129 12.80 12.92 8.60
C PRO A 129 13.19 13.74 7.61
N ASP A 130 12.82 14.08 7.05
CA ASP A 130 13.33 14.82 6.09
C ASP A 130 14.00 15.95 6.34
#